data_29c41cebf2aa0d195743a446e73e04f9
#
_entry.id   29c41cebf2aa0d195743a446e73e04f9
#
_cell.length_a   1.000
_cell.length_b   1.000
_cell.length_c   1.000
_cell.angle_alpha   90.00
_cell.angle_beta   90.00
_cell.angle_gamma   90.00
#
_symmetry.space_group_name_H-M   'P 1'
#
loop_
_entity.id
_entity.type
_entity.pdbx_description
1 polymer ?
#
loop_
_entity_poly.entity_id
_entity_poly.type
_entity_poly.pdbx_seq_one_letter_code
_entity_poly.pdbx_strand_id
1 'polypeptide(L)'
;MEAVGRFYTREELVAARGEWKRAGKTVVFTNGCYDVLHPGHVRLLERARGLGDVLVLALNTDASVQRLKGPSRPLIPEQDRAELAAALEAVDAVALFDEDTPRELIAAVLPDILVKGADWAHWIAGREEVEAAGGKVLALALEPGYSTTGIVEGILSRKP
;
A
#
# COMPACT_ATOMS: atom_id res chain seq x y z
N MET A 1 -0.25 20.09 -14.68
CA MET A 1 -0.26 19.84 -13.24
C MET A 1 0.37 18.45 -13.02
N GLU A 2 1.48 18.41 -12.34
CA GLU A 2 2.08 17.11 -12.01
C GLU A 2 1.15 16.36 -11.07
N ALA A 3 0.95 15.08 -11.33
CA ALA A 3 0.21 14.22 -10.41
C ALA A 3 0.94 14.19 -9.07
N VAL A 4 0.19 14.27 -7.98
CA VAL A 4 0.74 14.24 -6.64
C VAL A 4 1.47 12.94 -6.38
N GLY A 5 0.96 11.81 -6.89
CA GLY A 5 1.64 10.52 -6.86
C GLY A 5 1.97 10.06 -8.28
N ARG A 6 2.97 9.18 -8.41
CA ARG A 6 3.39 8.64 -9.69
C ARG A 6 3.17 7.13 -9.75
N PHE A 7 2.81 6.66 -10.93
CA PHE A 7 2.79 5.24 -11.24
C PHE A 7 4.18 4.78 -11.64
N TYR A 8 4.60 3.67 -11.07
CA TYR A 8 5.89 3.05 -11.38
C TYR A 8 5.67 1.59 -11.76
N THR A 9 6.36 1.15 -12.81
CA THR A 9 6.61 -0.29 -12.98
C THR A 9 7.54 -0.75 -11.86
N ARG A 10 7.69 -2.07 -11.70
CA ARG A 10 8.65 -2.61 -10.71
C ARG A 10 10.07 -2.11 -10.98
N GLU A 11 10.49 -2.14 -12.23
CA GLU A 11 11.81 -1.69 -12.65
C GLU A 11 12.03 -0.19 -12.39
N GLU A 12 11.05 0.62 -12.73
CA GLU A 12 11.07 2.06 -12.46
C GLU A 12 11.13 2.36 -10.96
N LEU A 13 10.37 1.61 -10.17
CA LEU A 13 10.36 1.80 -8.72
C LEU A 13 11.71 1.43 -8.09
N VAL A 14 12.34 0.34 -8.54
CA VAL A 14 13.68 -0.05 -8.08
C VAL A 14 14.71 1.03 -8.45
N ALA A 15 14.65 1.56 -9.65
CA ALA A 15 15.53 2.65 -10.08
C ALA A 15 15.32 3.92 -9.23
N ALA A 16 14.06 4.31 -9.02
CA ALA A 16 13.72 5.46 -8.19
C ALA A 16 14.18 5.27 -6.73
N ARG A 17 14.04 4.06 -6.19
CA ARG A 17 14.54 3.73 -4.84
C ARG A 17 16.06 3.98 -4.74
N GLY A 18 16.81 3.57 -5.74
CA GLY A 18 18.25 3.82 -5.80
C GLY A 18 18.60 5.31 -5.75
N GLU A 19 17.85 6.13 -6.48
CA GLU A 19 18.02 7.59 -6.48
C GLU A 19 17.67 8.21 -5.13
N TRP A 20 16.55 7.81 -4.53
CA TRP A 20 16.16 8.30 -3.20
C TRP A 20 17.20 7.94 -2.14
N LYS A 21 17.74 6.74 -2.20
CA LYS A 21 18.80 6.31 -1.28
C LYS A 21 20.07 7.16 -1.43
N ARG A 22 20.50 7.43 -2.66
CA ARG A 22 21.66 8.31 -2.92
C ARG A 22 21.42 9.73 -2.43
N ALA A 23 20.16 10.19 -2.46
CA ALA A 23 19.76 11.50 -1.95
C ALA A 23 19.57 11.53 -0.41
N GLY A 24 19.81 10.42 0.27
CA GLY A 24 19.65 10.32 1.73
C GLY A 24 18.20 10.28 2.22
N LYS A 25 17.24 9.97 1.34
CA LYS A 25 15.83 9.93 1.68
C LYS A 25 15.45 8.60 2.32
N THR A 26 14.63 8.68 3.37
CA THR A 26 14.03 7.53 4.01
C THR A 26 12.76 7.12 3.26
N VAL A 27 12.75 5.90 2.75
CA VAL A 27 11.62 5.34 1.98
C VAL A 27 10.78 4.44 2.87
N VAL A 28 9.50 4.75 2.95
CA VAL A 28 8.47 3.97 3.64
C VAL A 28 7.65 3.21 2.60
N PHE A 29 7.34 1.97 2.87
CA PHE A 29 6.55 1.11 1.99
C PHE A 29 5.36 0.54 2.75
N THR A 30 4.20 0.59 2.14
CA THR A 30 3.02 -0.14 2.59
C THR A 30 2.27 -0.73 1.40
N ASN A 31 1.38 -1.67 1.65
CA ASN A 31 0.63 -2.34 0.60
C ASN A 31 -0.78 -2.68 1.04
N GLY A 32 -1.63 -2.95 0.08
CA GLY A 32 -2.99 -3.41 0.31
C GLY A 32 -3.84 -3.38 -0.95
N CYS A 33 -5.10 -3.76 -0.81
CA CYS A 33 -6.06 -3.75 -1.91
C CYS A 33 -6.62 -2.35 -2.15
N TYR A 34 -6.91 -1.59 -1.12
CA TYR A 34 -7.46 -0.23 -1.16
C TYR A 34 -8.66 -0.14 -2.12
N ASP A 35 -9.59 -1.09 -1.97
CA ASP A 35 -10.71 -1.24 -2.91
C ASP A 35 -11.70 -0.07 -2.83
N VAL A 36 -12.27 0.17 -1.65
CA VAL A 36 -13.12 1.33 -1.40
C VAL A 36 -12.43 2.20 -0.36
N LEU A 37 -11.92 3.34 -0.79
CA LEU A 37 -11.22 4.25 0.11
C LEU A 37 -12.12 4.83 1.18
N HIS A 38 -11.61 4.90 2.39
CA HIS A 38 -12.27 5.51 3.54
C HIS A 38 -11.23 6.23 4.41
N PRO A 39 -11.67 7.04 5.39
CA PRO A 39 -10.73 7.79 6.22
C PRO A 39 -9.70 6.94 6.96
N GLY A 40 -10.02 5.69 7.28
CA GLY A 40 -9.07 4.76 7.89
C GLY A 40 -7.84 4.52 7.02
N HIS A 41 -8.02 4.35 5.72
CA HIS A 41 -6.94 4.26 4.75
C HIS A 41 -6.09 5.55 4.71
N VAL A 42 -6.75 6.68 4.59
CA VAL A 42 -6.06 7.98 4.48
C VAL A 42 -5.21 8.24 5.72
N ARG A 43 -5.78 8.04 6.91
CA ARG A 43 -5.06 8.28 8.18
C ARG A 43 -3.86 7.34 8.37
N LEU A 44 -4.00 6.07 7.97
CA LEU A 44 -2.88 5.12 8.01
C LEU A 44 -1.75 5.59 7.08
N LEU A 45 -2.10 6.01 5.86
CA LEU A 45 -1.14 6.50 4.88
C LEU A 45 -0.44 7.80 5.33
N GLU A 46 -1.19 8.71 5.94
CA GLU A 46 -0.61 9.94 6.51
C GLU A 46 0.39 9.63 7.62
N ARG A 47 0.06 8.71 8.52
CA ARG A 47 0.98 8.30 9.58
C ARG A 47 2.21 7.59 9.03
N ALA A 48 2.03 6.72 8.04
CA ALA A 48 3.14 6.05 7.36
C ALA A 48 4.06 7.07 6.67
N ARG A 49 3.49 8.05 5.96
CA ARG A 49 4.26 9.10 5.29
C ARG A 49 5.08 9.93 6.29
N GLY A 50 4.53 10.16 7.48
CA GLY A 50 5.22 10.89 8.56
C GLY A 50 6.46 10.18 9.11
N LEU A 51 6.69 8.91 8.78
CA LEU A 51 7.86 8.15 9.22
C LEU A 51 9.10 8.36 8.36
N GLY A 52 8.95 8.94 7.18
CA GLY A 52 10.06 9.13 6.25
C GLY A 52 9.81 10.23 5.23
N ASP A 53 10.58 10.22 4.16
CA ASP A 53 10.57 11.26 3.14
C ASP A 53 9.73 10.88 1.91
N VAL A 54 9.59 9.59 1.65
CA VAL A 54 8.86 9.03 0.50
C VAL A 54 7.97 7.90 0.97
N LEU A 55 6.70 7.91 0.58
CA LEU A 55 5.78 6.79 0.81
C LEU A 55 5.48 6.09 -0.51
N VAL A 56 5.82 4.81 -0.58
CA VAL A 56 5.44 3.90 -1.65
C VAL A 56 4.21 3.11 -1.21
N LEU A 57 3.16 3.16 -2.01
CA LEU A 57 1.97 2.34 -1.85
C LEU A 57 1.89 1.31 -2.97
N ALA A 58 1.98 0.04 -2.63
CA ALA A 58 1.82 -1.07 -3.56
C ALA A 58 0.40 -1.65 -3.46
N LEU A 59 -0.26 -1.80 -4.60
CA LEU A 59 -1.63 -2.29 -4.69
C LEU A 59 -1.67 -3.67 -5.33
N ASN A 60 -2.48 -4.55 -4.77
CA ASN A 60 -2.80 -5.82 -5.40
C ASN A 60 -3.53 -5.57 -6.74
N THR A 61 -3.15 -6.29 -7.79
CA THR A 61 -3.92 -6.32 -9.03
C THR A 61 -5.31 -6.89 -8.79
N ASP A 62 -6.22 -6.72 -9.74
CA ASP A 62 -7.56 -7.32 -9.64
C ASP A 62 -7.49 -8.85 -9.48
N ALA A 63 -6.62 -9.50 -10.24
CA ALA A 63 -6.42 -10.95 -10.14
C ALA A 63 -5.91 -11.36 -8.75
N SER A 64 -4.97 -10.62 -8.20
CA SER A 64 -4.45 -10.86 -6.84
C SER A 64 -5.54 -10.68 -5.78
N VAL A 65 -6.35 -9.63 -5.89
CA VAL A 65 -7.47 -9.41 -4.97
C VAL A 65 -8.49 -10.54 -5.04
N GLN A 66 -8.83 -11.01 -6.25
CA GLN A 66 -9.77 -12.11 -6.44
C GLN A 66 -9.29 -13.40 -5.78
N ARG A 67 -7.99 -13.72 -5.90
CA ARG A 67 -7.42 -14.90 -5.24
C ARG A 67 -7.49 -14.81 -3.72
N LEU A 68 -7.35 -13.60 -3.16
CA LEU A 68 -7.35 -13.37 -1.71
C LEU A 68 -8.74 -13.24 -1.11
N LYS A 69 -9.66 -12.58 -1.81
CA LYS A 69 -10.96 -12.15 -1.28
C LYS A 69 -12.17 -12.76 -1.99
N GLY A 70 -11.95 -13.51 -3.05
CA GLY A 70 -13.01 -14.15 -3.82
C GLY A 70 -13.45 -13.34 -5.05
N PRO A 71 -14.33 -13.94 -5.89
CA PRO A 71 -14.64 -13.40 -7.23
C PRO A 71 -15.48 -12.11 -7.21
N SER A 72 -16.09 -11.76 -6.08
CA SER A 72 -16.86 -10.51 -5.96
C SER A 72 -16.01 -9.28 -5.69
N ARG A 73 -14.71 -9.45 -5.54
CA ARG A 73 -13.75 -8.37 -5.28
C ARG A 73 -12.65 -8.35 -6.34
N PRO A 74 -12.05 -7.19 -6.66
CA PRO A 74 -12.38 -5.86 -6.12
C PRO A 74 -13.66 -5.30 -6.74
N LEU A 75 -14.24 -4.28 -6.10
CA LEU A 75 -15.35 -3.50 -6.66
C LEU A 75 -14.82 -2.44 -7.63
N ILE A 76 -13.67 -1.88 -7.33
CA ILE A 76 -13.03 -0.82 -8.12
C ILE A 76 -11.84 -1.43 -8.86
N PRO A 77 -11.78 -1.30 -10.20
CA PRO A 77 -10.67 -1.85 -10.99
C PRO A 77 -9.31 -1.29 -10.57
N GLU A 78 -8.26 -2.08 -10.78
CA GLU A 78 -6.89 -1.73 -10.35
C GLU A 78 -6.41 -0.38 -10.88
N GLN A 79 -6.74 -0.02 -12.11
CA GLN A 79 -6.33 1.26 -12.67
C GLN A 79 -6.98 2.45 -11.94
N ASP A 80 -8.25 2.32 -11.63
CA ASP A 80 -8.97 3.35 -10.88
C ASP A 80 -8.49 3.43 -9.44
N ARG A 81 -8.24 2.28 -8.81
CA ARG A 81 -7.67 2.24 -7.44
C ARG A 81 -6.30 2.90 -7.40
N ALA A 82 -5.48 2.65 -8.39
CA ALA A 82 -4.16 3.24 -8.49
C ALA A 82 -4.23 4.76 -8.74
N GLU A 83 -5.16 5.21 -9.59
CA GLU A 83 -5.38 6.64 -9.84
C GLU A 83 -5.83 7.38 -8.56
N LEU A 84 -6.78 6.80 -7.83
CA LEU A 84 -7.23 7.36 -6.56
C LEU A 84 -6.10 7.43 -5.53
N ALA A 85 -5.31 6.36 -5.42
CA ALA A 85 -4.16 6.31 -4.51
C ALA A 85 -3.10 7.36 -4.87
N ALA A 86 -2.81 7.53 -6.16
CA ALA A 86 -1.84 8.51 -6.64
C ALA A 86 -2.27 9.96 -6.38
N ALA A 87 -3.57 10.20 -6.25
CA ALA A 87 -4.11 11.52 -5.95
C ALA A 87 -4.06 11.89 -4.46
N LEU A 88 -3.74 10.93 -3.58
CA LEU A 88 -3.63 11.21 -2.15
C LEU A 88 -2.32 11.94 -1.85
N GLU A 89 -2.40 13.01 -1.09
CA GLU A 89 -1.24 13.85 -0.74
C GLU A 89 -0.13 13.06 -0.05
N ALA A 90 -0.50 12.08 0.79
CA ALA A 90 0.47 11.27 1.53
C ALA A 90 1.25 10.30 0.66
N VAL A 91 0.81 9.98 -0.57
CA VAL A 91 1.39 8.96 -1.43
C VAL A 91 2.31 9.59 -2.47
N ASP A 92 3.57 9.18 -2.47
CA ASP A 92 4.57 9.68 -3.42
C ASP A 92 4.74 8.77 -4.65
N ALA A 93 4.52 7.47 -4.47
CA ALA A 93 4.67 6.48 -5.53
C ALA A 93 3.65 5.35 -5.38
N VAL A 94 3.10 4.92 -6.51
CA VAL A 94 2.16 3.80 -6.59
C VAL A 94 2.71 2.75 -7.54
N ALA A 95 2.67 1.49 -7.13
CA ALA A 95 3.00 0.34 -7.98
C ALA A 95 1.96 -0.76 -7.80
N LEU A 96 1.81 -1.60 -8.81
CA LEU A 96 0.95 -2.79 -8.74
C LEU A 96 1.81 -4.04 -8.56
N PHE A 97 1.27 -5.02 -7.85
CA PHE A 97 1.86 -6.37 -7.78
C PHE A 97 0.77 -7.42 -7.97
N ASP A 98 1.08 -8.46 -8.73
CA ASP A 98 0.13 -9.52 -9.07
C ASP A 98 0.23 -10.74 -8.17
N GLU A 99 1.32 -10.90 -7.46
CA GLU A 99 1.57 -12.00 -6.54
C GLU A 99 0.59 -11.96 -5.36
N ASP A 100 0.42 -13.06 -4.65
CA ASP A 100 -0.47 -13.14 -3.48
C ASP A 100 0.00 -12.24 -2.34
N THR A 101 1.31 -12.05 -2.24
CA THR A 101 1.93 -11.16 -1.25
C THR A 101 2.91 -10.21 -1.95
N PRO A 102 3.22 -9.05 -1.36
CA PRO A 102 4.17 -8.11 -1.95
C PRO A 102 5.64 -8.47 -1.70
N ARG A 103 5.95 -9.67 -1.20
CA ARG A 103 7.28 -10.08 -0.78
C ARG A 103 8.35 -9.86 -1.86
N GLU A 104 8.07 -10.28 -3.10
CA GLU A 104 9.02 -10.14 -4.20
C GLU A 104 9.30 -8.68 -4.54
N LEU A 105 8.25 -7.85 -4.56
CA LEU A 105 8.38 -6.41 -4.79
C LEU A 105 9.16 -5.74 -3.65
N ILE A 106 8.85 -6.09 -2.40
CA ILE A 106 9.57 -5.58 -1.23
C ILE A 106 11.05 -5.97 -1.28
N ALA A 107 11.35 -7.22 -1.63
CA ALA A 107 12.73 -7.70 -1.76
C ALA A 107 13.51 -6.95 -2.85
N ALA A 108 12.83 -6.55 -3.93
CA ALA A 108 13.45 -5.77 -5.01
C ALA A 108 13.68 -4.30 -4.62
N VAL A 109 12.74 -3.70 -3.88
CA VAL A 109 12.80 -2.28 -3.48
C VAL A 109 13.65 -2.08 -2.23
N LEU A 110 13.57 -2.97 -1.26
CA LEU A 110 14.22 -2.88 0.07
C LEU A 110 14.00 -1.50 0.70
N PRO A 111 12.76 -1.18 1.10
CA PRO A 111 12.47 0.07 1.78
C PRO A 111 13.21 0.18 3.11
N ASP A 112 13.39 1.40 3.60
CA ASP A 112 13.96 1.64 4.93
C ASP A 112 12.97 1.27 6.04
N ILE A 113 11.68 1.49 5.80
CA ILE A 113 10.61 1.19 6.74
C ILE A 113 9.47 0.49 6.00
N LEU A 114 9.13 -0.70 6.45
CA LEU A 114 7.96 -1.45 5.99
C LEU A 114 6.85 -1.30 7.02
N VAL A 115 5.70 -0.80 6.57
CA VAL A 115 4.54 -0.55 7.43
C VAL A 115 3.39 -1.47 7.04
N LYS A 116 2.72 -2.01 8.05
CA LYS A 116 1.48 -2.76 7.89
C LYS A 116 0.50 -2.38 9.00
N GLY A 117 -0.80 -2.54 8.75
CA GLY A 117 -1.81 -2.40 9.81
C GLY A 117 -1.60 -3.43 10.92
N ALA A 118 -1.92 -3.06 12.16
CA ALA A 118 -1.68 -3.90 13.32
C ALA A 118 -2.41 -5.25 13.31
N ASP A 119 -3.50 -5.37 12.54
CA ASP A 119 -4.20 -6.63 12.31
C ASP A 119 -3.34 -7.70 11.61
N TRP A 120 -2.26 -7.29 10.94
CA TRP A 120 -1.29 -8.15 10.27
C TRP A 120 0.03 -8.31 11.03
N ALA A 121 0.11 -7.83 12.28
CA ALA A 121 1.36 -7.83 13.05
C ALA A 121 1.95 -9.22 13.28
N HIS A 122 1.13 -10.26 13.29
CA HIS A 122 1.56 -11.66 13.47
C HIS A 122 2.37 -12.21 12.28
N TRP A 123 2.19 -11.65 11.10
CA TRP A 123 2.94 -12.02 9.92
C TRP A 123 2.93 -10.88 8.90
N ILE A 124 4.11 -10.42 8.54
CA ILE A 124 4.29 -9.34 7.56
C ILE A 124 5.22 -9.85 6.46
N ALA A 125 4.68 -9.94 5.24
CA ALA A 125 5.46 -10.32 4.07
C ALA A 125 6.60 -9.32 3.83
N GLY A 126 7.81 -9.82 3.57
CA GLY A 126 8.98 -8.99 3.33
C GLY A 126 9.73 -8.57 4.58
N ARG A 127 9.25 -8.92 5.78
CA ARG A 127 9.94 -8.59 7.05
C ARG A 127 11.39 -9.04 7.04
N GLU A 128 11.63 -10.29 6.69
CA GLU A 128 12.98 -10.86 6.73
C GLU A 128 13.95 -10.12 5.80
N GLU A 129 13.49 -9.80 4.61
CA GLU A 129 14.27 -9.10 3.60
C GLU A 129 14.62 -7.67 4.04
N VAL A 130 13.65 -6.96 4.58
CA VAL A 130 13.83 -5.58 5.05
C VAL A 130 14.75 -5.53 6.26
N GLU A 131 14.54 -6.39 7.25
CA GLU A 131 15.37 -6.45 8.46
C GLU A 131 16.81 -6.88 8.14
N ALA A 132 17.00 -7.85 7.23
CA ALA A 132 18.32 -8.29 6.79
C ALA A 132 19.09 -7.17 6.08
N ALA A 133 18.40 -6.24 5.42
CA ALA A 133 19.00 -5.07 4.78
C ALA A 133 19.19 -3.88 5.73
N GLY A 134 18.90 -4.04 7.02
CA GLY A 134 19.04 -2.98 8.03
C GLY A 134 17.81 -2.08 8.18
N GLY A 135 16.71 -2.38 7.51
CA GLY A 135 15.47 -1.64 7.63
C GLY A 135 14.66 -2.02 8.86
N LYS A 136 13.53 -1.34 9.03
CA LYS A 136 12.60 -1.52 10.14
C LYS A 136 11.24 -1.98 9.64
N VAL A 137 10.54 -2.76 10.45
CA VAL A 137 9.17 -3.20 10.20
C VAL A 137 8.28 -2.72 11.33
N LEU A 138 7.24 -1.97 11.00
CA LEU A 138 6.33 -1.37 11.98
C LEU A 138 4.89 -1.77 11.70
N ALA A 139 4.16 -2.13 12.77
CA ALA A 139 2.73 -2.30 12.72
C ALA A 139 2.06 -1.04 13.28
N LEU A 140 1.20 -0.40 12.48
CA LEU A 140 0.46 0.78 12.91
C LEU A 140 -0.97 0.43 13.28
N ALA A 141 -1.47 1.01 14.36
CA ALA A 141 -2.84 0.80 14.80
C ALA A 141 -3.83 1.26 13.73
N LEU A 142 -4.87 0.45 13.51
CA LEU A 142 -5.96 0.80 12.60
C LEU A 142 -6.89 1.83 13.25
N GLU A 143 -7.51 2.67 12.42
CA GLU A 143 -8.55 3.59 12.87
C GLU A 143 -9.83 2.81 13.18
N PRO A 144 -10.38 2.89 14.41
CA PRO A 144 -11.61 2.21 14.77
C PRO A 144 -12.81 2.71 13.93
N GLY A 145 -13.70 1.80 13.60
CA GLY A 145 -14.97 2.13 12.93
C GLY A 145 -14.90 2.24 11.41
N TYR A 146 -13.74 2.00 10.80
CA TYR A 146 -13.58 2.04 9.34
C TYR A 146 -13.14 0.70 8.79
N SER A 147 -13.88 0.20 7.79
CA SER A 147 -13.48 -0.94 6.96
C SER A 147 -14.23 -0.92 5.64
N THR A 148 -13.59 -1.39 4.57
CA THR A 148 -14.24 -1.54 3.26
C THR A 148 -15.42 -2.52 3.35
N THR A 149 -15.24 -3.64 4.04
CA THR A 149 -16.31 -4.63 4.26
C THR A 149 -17.50 -3.99 4.96
N GLY A 150 -17.28 -3.20 6.01
CA GLY A 150 -18.36 -2.49 6.72
C GLY A 150 -19.12 -1.50 5.83
N ILE A 151 -18.43 -0.81 4.92
CA ILE A 151 -19.07 0.09 3.95
C ILE A 151 -19.95 -0.70 2.99
N VAL A 152 -19.45 -1.78 2.42
CA VAL A 152 -20.20 -2.65 1.51
C VAL A 152 -21.42 -3.25 2.18
N GLU A 153 -21.28 -3.80 3.38
CA GLU A 153 -22.38 -4.35 4.17
C GLU A 153 -23.44 -3.29 4.50
N GLY A 154 -22.99 -2.08 4.85
CA GLY A 154 -23.88 -0.95 5.11
C GLY A 154 -24.71 -0.56 3.90
N ILE A 155 -24.11 -0.58 2.70
CA ILE A 155 -24.84 -0.31 1.45
C ILE A 155 -25.87 -1.42 1.18
N LEU A 156 -25.47 -2.68 1.28
CA LEU A 156 -26.33 -3.83 1.01
C LEU A 156 -27.49 -3.97 2.00
N SER A 157 -27.32 -3.50 3.23
CA SER A 157 -28.35 -3.56 4.26
C SER A 157 -29.42 -2.48 4.14
N ARG A 158 -29.16 -1.42 3.36
CA ARG A 158 -30.13 -0.35 3.15
C ARG A 158 -31.26 -0.79 2.23
N LYS A 159 -32.49 -0.63 2.68
CA LYS A 159 -33.66 -0.85 1.84
C LYS A 159 -33.87 0.36 0.92
N PRO A 160 -34.35 0.15 -0.32
CA PRO A 160 -34.71 1.24 -1.23
C PRO A 160 -35.84 2.09 -0.68
#